data_9915c062099d674dea4a1ca1e2904149
#
_entry.id   9915c062099d674dea4a1ca1e2904149
#
_cell.length_a   1.000
_cell.length_b   1.000
_cell.length_c   1.000
_cell.angle_alpha   90.00
_cell.angle_beta   90.00
_cell.angle_gamma   90.00
#
_symmetry.space_group_name_H-M   'P 1'
#
loop_
_entity.id
_entity.type
_entity.pdbx_description
1 polymer ?
#
loop_
_entity_poly.entity_id
_entity_poly.type
_entity_poly.pdbx_seq_one_letter_code
_entity_poly.pdbx_strand_id
1 'polypeptide(L)'
;MKKIKMKTGYSLETANTYVNTSGKFQLITLLEDKYKFDGESKKYTDEFSHQVGYFTQKELYEPFKVKFETKQNLSQFDVVELIDLEACIVDKNVYFRAKGSKVVK
;
A
#
# COMPACT_ATOMS: atom_id res chain seq x y z
N MET A 1 -22.27 -25.84 -10.99
CA MET A 1 -21.68 -25.02 -11.99
C MET A 1 -20.65 -24.05 -11.38
N LYS A 2 -19.65 -23.86 -12.12
CA LYS A 2 -18.55 -23.09 -11.60
C LYS A 2 -18.70 -21.64 -11.96
N LYS A 3 -18.64 -20.81 -10.98
CA LYS A 3 -18.68 -19.39 -11.23
C LYS A 3 -17.32 -18.89 -11.61
N ILE A 4 -17.30 -17.93 -12.48
CA ILE A 4 -16.08 -17.24 -12.78
C ILE A 4 -15.69 -16.47 -11.53
N LYS A 5 -14.52 -16.76 -11.05
CA LYS A 5 -14.08 -16.14 -9.85
C LYS A 5 -13.50 -14.76 -10.17
N MET A 6 -14.15 -13.76 -9.65
CA MET A 6 -13.61 -12.42 -9.74
C MET A 6 -12.50 -12.28 -8.72
N LYS A 7 -11.43 -11.64 -9.11
CA LYS A 7 -10.37 -11.36 -8.16
C LYS A 7 -10.80 -10.23 -7.26
N THR A 8 -11.27 -10.59 -6.09
CA THR A 8 -11.75 -9.58 -5.15
C THR A 8 -10.74 -9.23 -4.09
N GLY A 9 -9.67 -10.00 -3.98
CA GLY A 9 -8.64 -9.73 -3.01
C GLY A 9 -7.43 -9.05 -3.61
N TYR A 10 -6.45 -8.83 -2.77
CA TYR A 10 -5.18 -8.28 -3.22
C TYR A 10 -4.43 -9.28 -4.06
N SER A 11 -3.81 -8.81 -5.14
CA SER A 11 -2.98 -9.65 -5.97
C SER A 11 -1.86 -8.86 -6.62
N LEU A 12 -0.77 -9.57 -6.92
CA LEU A 12 0.35 -9.00 -7.64
C LEU A 12 -0.08 -8.59 -9.05
N GLU A 13 -0.92 -9.41 -9.67
CA GLU A 13 -1.38 -9.14 -11.02
C GLU A 13 -2.10 -7.80 -11.12
N THR A 14 -2.96 -7.53 -10.15
CA THR A 14 -3.68 -6.26 -10.15
C THR A 14 -2.71 -5.10 -9.95
N ALA A 15 -1.73 -5.26 -9.06
CA ALA A 15 -0.74 -4.21 -8.86
C ALA A 15 0.04 -3.94 -10.14
N ASN A 16 0.45 -5.01 -10.84
CA ASN A 16 1.21 -4.86 -12.09
C ASN A 16 0.43 -4.16 -13.19
N THR A 17 -0.88 -4.16 -13.09
CA THR A 17 -1.71 -3.46 -14.07
C THR A 17 -1.49 -1.94 -14.00
N TYR A 18 -1.18 -1.43 -12.82
CA TYR A 18 -1.11 0.01 -12.58
C TYR A 18 0.29 0.54 -12.37
N VAL A 19 1.19 -0.28 -11.83
CA VAL A 19 2.55 0.16 -11.54
C VAL A 19 3.52 -0.95 -11.91
N ASN A 20 4.81 -0.62 -12.00
CA ASN A 20 5.84 -1.62 -12.23
C ASN A 20 6.29 -2.17 -10.88
N THR A 21 5.76 -3.32 -10.49
CA THR A 21 5.99 -3.88 -9.15
C THR A 21 7.44 -4.29 -8.90
N SER A 22 8.21 -4.52 -9.95
CA SER A 22 9.63 -4.84 -9.78
C SER A 22 10.54 -3.64 -9.90
N GLY A 23 9.96 -2.46 -10.09
CA GLY A 23 10.74 -1.24 -10.19
C GLY A 23 10.99 -0.58 -8.86
N LYS A 24 11.55 0.61 -8.92
CA LYS A 24 11.83 1.41 -7.73
C LYS A 24 10.75 2.44 -7.54
N PHE A 25 10.49 2.76 -6.29
CA PHE A 25 9.47 3.72 -5.92
C PHE A 25 10.10 4.78 -5.02
N GLN A 26 9.51 5.96 -4.97
CA GLN A 26 9.96 7.01 -4.07
C GLN A 26 8.84 7.37 -3.11
N LEU A 27 9.15 7.37 -1.83
CA LEU A 27 8.20 7.81 -0.80
C LEU A 27 8.17 9.33 -0.81
N ILE A 28 7.00 9.90 -1.03
CA ILE A 28 6.90 11.35 -1.15
C ILE A 28 6.28 12.02 0.06
N THR A 29 5.72 11.22 0.97
CA THR A 29 5.17 11.76 2.23
C THR A 29 5.92 11.12 3.39
N LEU A 30 5.66 11.63 4.59
CA LEU A 30 6.04 10.90 5.78
C LEU A 30 5.11 9.71 5.92
N LEU A 31 5.61 8.63 6.51
CA LEU A 31 4.73 7.50 6.83
C LEU A 31 3.82 7.92 7.98
N GLU A 32 2.57 7.54 7.87
CA GLU A 32 1.57 7.88 8.88
C GLU A 32 1.06 6.62 9.56
N ASP A 33 1.16 6.59 10.89
CA ASP A 33 0.63 5.47 11.66
C ASP A 33 -0.88 5.61 11.79
N LYS A 34 -1.58 4.52 11.57
CA LYS A 34 -3.02 4.46 11.75
C LYS A 34 -3.34 3.52 12.91
N TYR A 35 -4.40 3.83 13.62
CA TYR A 35 -4.75 3.12 14.84
C TYR A 35 -6.10 2.44 14.69
N LYS A 36 -6.32 1.41 15.49
CA LYS A 36 -7.56 0.66 15.40
C LYS A 36 -8.73 1.50 15.91
N PHE A 37 -9.86 1.34 15.24
CA PHE A 37 -11.07 2.06 15.59
C PHE A 37 -11.94 1.16 16.45
N ASP A 38 -12.43 1.70 17.58
CA ASP A 38 -13.35 0.99 18.44
C ASP A 38 -14.78 1.41 18.09
N GLY A 39 -15.53 0.48 17.50
CA GLY A 39 -16.88 0.77 17.07
C GLY A 39 -17.84 1.06 18.21
N GLU A 40 -17.57 0.54 19.39
CA GLU A 40 -18.45 0.77 20.54
C GLU A 40 -18.30 2.16 21.10
N SER A 41 -17.07 2.60 21.32
CA SER A 41 -16.83 3.93 21.85
C SER A 41 -16.77 4.97 20.73
N LYS A 42 -16.71 4.53 19.49
CA LYS A 42 -16.60 5.39 18.30
C LYS A 42 -15.39 6.29 18.37
N LYS A 43 -14.30 5.74 18.85
CA LYS A 43 -13.02 6.45 18.94
C LYS A 43 -11.91 5.56 18.46
N TYR A 44 -10.82 6.19 18.06
CA TYR A 44 -9.61 5.46 17.74
C TYR A 44 -8.90 5.09 19.03
N THR A 45 -8.30 3.89 19.03
CA THR A 45 -7.55 3.41 20.19
C THR A 45 -6.09 3.78 20.04
N ASP A 46 -5.29 3.43 21.06
CA ASP A 46 -3.84 3.59 20.99
C ASP A 46 -3.18 2.43 20.29
N GLU A 47 -3.95 1.46 19.87
CA GLU A 47 -3.40 0.25 19.30
C GLU A 47 -3.09 0.45 17.83
N PHE A 48 -1.85 0.17 17.45
CA PHE A 48 -1.41 0.31 16.07
C PHE A 48 -2.18 -0.63 15.15
N SER A 49 -2.65 -0.12 14.03
CA SER A 49 -3.31 -0.91 13.01
C SER A 49 -2.40 -1.15 11.81
N HIS A 50 -2.01 -0.07 11.18
CA HIS A 50 -1.19 -0.14 9.98
C HIS A 50 -0.53 1.21 9.74
N GLN A 51 0.34 1.24 8.77
CA GLN A 51 1.03 2.46 8.36
C GLN A 51 0.71 2.73 6.90
N VAL A 52 0.63 3.99 6.51
CA VAL A 52 0.38 4.34 5.12
C VAL A 52 1.40 5.37 4.67
N GLY A 53 1.70 5.33 3.38
CA GLY A 53 2.55 6.33 2.76
C GLY A 53 2.17 6.47 1.31
N TYR A 54 2.50 7.61 0.72
CA TYR A 54 2.27 7.83 -0.70
C TYR A 54 3.58 7.67 -1.44
N PHE A 55 3.52 6.92 -2.51
CA PHE A 55 4.68 6.60 -3.32
C PHE A 55 4.45 7.04 -4.75
N THR A 56 5.54 7.35 -5.42
CA THR A 56 5.50 7.61 -6.84
C THR A 56 6.52 6.73 -7.54
N GLN A 57 6.38 6.65 -8.84
CA GLN A 57 7.28 5.86 -9.67
C GLN A 57 7.41 6.59 -10.99
N LYS A 58 8.54 6.43 -11.63
CA LYS A 58 8.75 7.03 -12.94
C LYS A 58 7.60 6.68 -13.87
N GLU A 59 7.10 7.67 -14.57
CA GLU A 59 6.03 7.53 -15.57
C GLU A 59 4.62 7.41 -14.99
N LEU A 60 4.48 7.57 -13.68
CA LEU A 60 3.13 7.67 -13.11
C LEU A 60 2.68 9.12 -13.09
N TYR A 61 1.41 9.34 -13.39
CA TYR A 61 0.84 10.67 -13.34
C TYR A 61 0.69 11.19 -11.93
N GLU A 62 0.34 10.29 -11.01
CA GLU A 62 0.06 10.73 -9.66
C GLU A 62 0.52 9.68 -8.66
N PRO A 63 0.77 10.09 -7.41
CA PRO A 63 1.17 9.16 -6.37
C PRO A 63 0.06 8.19 -6.02
N PHE A 64 0.44 7.10 -5.41
CA PHE A 64 -0.53 6.13 -4.92
C PHE A 64 -0.21 5.78 -3.48
N LYS A 65 -1.25 5.44 -2.73
CA LYS A 65 -1.13 5.15 -1.31
C LYS A 65 -0.87 3.66 -1.11
N VAL A 66 0.10 3.34 -0.26
CA VAL A 66 0.44 1.96 0.07
C VAL A 66 0.25 1.74 1.56
N LYS A 67 -0.40 0.64 1.90
CA LYS A 67 -0.63 0.24 3.27
C LYS A 67 0.38 -0.81 3.68
N PHE A 68 0.97 -0.64 4.87
CA PHE A 68 1.86 -1.63 5.47
C PHE A 68 1.27 -2.07 6.79
N GLU A 69 1.24 -3.37 7.04
CA GLU A 69 0.73 -3.89 8.30
C GLU A 69 1.73 -3.78 9.44
N THR A 70 2.98 -3.53 9.11
CA THR A 70 4.03 -3.33 10.10
C THR A 70 4.69 -1.99 9.86
N LYS A 71 5.35 -1.47 10.90
CA LYS A 71 6.04 -0.18 10.75
C LYS A 71 7.28 -0.34 9.90
N GLN A 72 7.46 0.62 9.01
CA GLN A 72 8.61 0.65 8.12
C GLN A 72 9.60 1.70 8.60
N ASN A 73 10.86 1.49 8.30
CA ASN A 73 11.90 2.43 8.68
C ASN A 73 12.32 3.20 7.43
N LEU A 74 11.48 4.14 7.05
CA LEU A 74 11.70 4.94 5.84
C LEU A 74 11.63 6.41 6.16
N SER A 75 12.42 7.19 5.43
CA SER A 75 12.36 8.64 5.50
C SER A 75 11.69 9.18 4.25
N GLN A 76 11.14 10.38 4.37
CA GLN A 76 10.54 11.03 3.22
C GLN A 76 11.57 11.16 2.10
N PHE A 77 11.13 10.86 0.89
CA PHE A 77 11.93 10.89 -0.35
C PHE A 77 12.90 9.73 -0.51
N ASP A 78 12.88 8.75 0.39
CA ASP A 78 13.65 7.53 0.18
C ASP A 78 13.19 6.83 -1.09
N VAL A 79 14.16 6.27 -1.81
CA VAL A 79 13.89 5.43 -2.97
C VAL A 79 13.95 3.99 -2.48
N VAL A 80 12.90 3.23 -2.78
CA VAL A 80 12.74 1.90 -2.21
C VAL A 80 12.26 0.90 -3.24
N GLU A 81 12.46 -0.37 -2.91
CA GLU A 81 11.72 -1.47 -3.52
C GLU A 81 10.62 -1.84 -2.56
N LEU A 82 9.43 -2.13 -3.08
CA LEU A 82 8.31 -2.57 -2.26
C LEU A 82 8.21 -4.08 -2.33
N ILE A 83 8.16 -4.70 -1.16
CA ILE A 83 8.17 -6.16 -1.04
C ILE A 83 6.76 -6.68 -1.07
N ASP A 84 6.48 -7.61 -1.98
CA ASP A 84 5.16 -8.23 -2.15
C ASP A 84 4.06 -7.18 -2.30
N LEU A 85 4.29 -6.24 -3.21
CA LEU A 85 3.29 -5.23 -3.52
C LEU A 85 2.11 -5.86 -4.22
N GLU A 86 0.93 -5.62 -3.67
CA GLU A 86 -0.31 -6.17 -4.20
C GLU A 86 -1.35 -5.06 -4.25
N ALA A 87 -2.35 -5.26 -5.10
CA ALA A 87 -3.45 -4.31 -5.20
C ALA A 87 -4.76 -5.03 -5.33
N CYS A 88 -5.83 -4.34 -4.94
CA CYS A 88 -7.18 -4.83 -5.16
C CYS A 88 -8.04 -3.68 -5.63
N ILE A 89 -9.14 -4.02 -6.26
CA ILE A 89 -10.09 -3.05 -6.75
C ILE A 89 -11.38 -3.22 -5.96
N VAL A 90 -11.84 -2.12 -5.33
CA VAL A 90 -13.11 -2.11 -4.63
C VAL A 90 -13.90 -0.97 -5.23
N ASP A 91 -15.04 -1.31 -5.81
CA ASP A 91 -15.82 -0.37 -6.60
C ASP A 91 -14.96 0.15 -7.74
N LYS A 92 -14.64 1.41 -7.76
CA LYS A 92 -13.80 1.98 -8.81
C LYS A 92 -12.45 2.42 -8.29
N ASN A 93 -12.13 2.04 -7.06
CA ASN A 93 -10.89 2.48 -6.41
C ASN A 93 -9.90 1.35 -6.35
N VAL A 94 -8.64 1.68 -6.54
CA VAL A 94 -7.54 0.72 -6.46
C VAL A 94 -6.81 0.96 -5.16
N TYR A 95 -6.64 -0.09 -4.39
CA TYR A 95 -5.95 -0.04 -3.11
C TYR A 95 -4.70 -0.89 -3.17
N PHE A 96 -3.62 -0.38 -2.60
CA PHE A 96 -2.33 -1.07 -2.62
C PHE A 96 -1.88 -1.41 -1.21
N ARG A 97 -1.20 -2.54 -1.08
CA ARG A 97 -0.52 -2.91 0.17
C ARG A 97 0.79 -3.59 -0.17
N ALA A 98 1.73 -3.54 0.76
CA ALA A 98 3.00 -4.24 0.63
C ALA A 98 3.36 -4.84 1.98
N LYS A 99 4.12 -5.93 1.96
CA LYS A 99 4.58 -6.54 3.21
C LYS A 99 5.73 -5.79 3.81
N GLY A 100 6.53 -5.15 3.00
CA GLY A 100 7.66 -4.41 3.50
C GLY A 100 8.28 -3.55 2.44
N SER A 101 9.43 -2.99 2.77
CA SER A 101 10.13 -2.10 1.88
C SER A 101 11.63 -2.24 2.12
N LYS A 102 12.40 -1.88 1.10
CA LYS A 102 13.85 -1.93 1.18
C LYS A 102 14.41 -0.69 0.52
N VAL A 103 15.19 0.07 1.28
CA VAL A 103 15.80 1.28 0.73
C VAL A 103 16.85 0.89 -0.30
N VAL A 104 16.82 1.55 -1.44
CA VAL A 104 17.75 1.32 -2.52
C VAL A 104 18.74 2.45 -2.52
N LYS A 105 20.01 2.10 -2.55
CA LYS A 105 21.06 3.13 -2.57
C LYS A 105 21.66 3.28 -3.94
#